data_ce4a468c997a7b307e3fb2edcf52d420
#
_entry.id   ce4a468c997a7b307e3fb2edcf52d420
#
_cell.length_a   1.000
_cell.length_b   1.000
_cell.length_c   1.000
_cell.angle_alpha   90.00
_cell.angle_beta   90.00
_cell.angle_gamma   90.00
#
_symmetry.space_group_name_H-M   'P 1'
#
loop_
_entity.id
_entity.type
_entity.pdbx_description
1 polymer ?
#
loop_
_entity_poly.entity_id
_entity_poly.type
_entity_poly.pdbx_seq_one_letter_code
_entity_poly.pdbx_strand_id
1 'polypeptide(L)'
;METVRRAVIDVGTNSVKLLVADVAAEEVRPVIEESRQTRLGQGFYETHQLQPGPIAHTAEVVADFTRTAREKNAVSIRIIATSAARDAVNPRELTDAIERASGLKTEIITGAREADWVFRGVATNAALAASPLLILDVGGGSTEFILGHGREKTFAHSFRLGTVRLLEKFPPADPPTEAEFRACRNWVGNLFQAEVWPLLDPVLRHERKAGCIQLVGTGGTTSILARIEKKLDRYDREKIETTVLSRERITAHRQQLWRLPLAKRKEIPGMSKLRADVILTGVLIYEAVMEEFGFTELRISTRGLRFAAVRE
;
A
#
# COMPACT_ATOMS: atom_id res chain seq x y z
N MET A 1 14.00 -22.67 -18.25
CA MET A 1 12.67 -22.05 -18.52
C MET A 1 12.89 -20.69 -19.15
N GLU A 2 12.09 -20.38 -20.17
CA GLU A 2 12.20 -19.12 -20.88
C GLU A 2 11.80 -17.94 -19.98
N THR A 3 12.56 -16.88 -19.98
CA THR A 3 12.28 -15.66 -19.21
C THR A 3 11.40 -14.76 -20.07
N VAL A 4 10.27 -14.34 -19.54
CA VAL A 4 9.31 -13.48 -20.24
C VAL A 4 9.19 -12.13 -19.54
N ARG A 5 9.34 -11.05 -20.30
CA ARG A 5 9.19 -9.69 -19.76
C ARG A 5 7.74 -9.25 -19.78
N ARG A 6 7.20 -8.91 -18.63
CA ARG A 6 5.81 -8.49 -18.45
C ARG A 6 5.73 -7.20 -17.65
N ALA A 7 4.60 -6.51 -17.73
CA ALA A 7 4.34 -5.30 -16.98
C ALA A 7 2.98 -5.33 -16.28
N VAL A 8 2.93 -4.71 -15.09
CA VAL A 8 1.70 -4.42 -14.35
C VAL A 8 1.67 -2.95 -14.01
N ILE A 9 0.54 -2.31 -14.30
CA ILE A 9 0.22 -0.94 -13.90
C ILE A 9 -0.89 -1.04 -12.85
N ASP A 10 -0.59 -0.62 -11.62
CA ASP A 10 -1.50 -0.64 -10.47
C ASP A 10 -2.05 0.77 -10.23
N VAL A 11 -3.35 0.96 -10.48
CA VAL A 11 -4.07 2.20 -10.26
C VAL A 11 -4.68 2.19 -8.86
N GLY A 12 -3.93 2.75 -7.91
CA GLY A 12 -4.38 2.88 -6.53
C GLY A 12 -5.07 4.21 -6.23
N THR A 13 -5.63 4.33 -5.05
CA THR A 13 -6.34 5.55 -4.57
C THR A 13 -5.46 6.80 -4.56
N ASN A 14 -4.17 6.67 -4.23
CA ASN A 14 -3.24 7.81 -4.12
C ASN A 14 -2.23 7.89 -5.27
N SER A 15 -1.87 6.76 -5.85
CA SER A 15 -0.76 6.68 -6.81
C SER A 15 -0.99 5.59 -7.84
N VAL A 16 -0.51 5.81 -9.04
CA VAL A 16 -0.31 4.77 -10.05
C VAL A 16 1.12 4.24 -9.94
N LYS A 17 1.29 2.93 -10.01
CA LYS A 17 2.59 2.26 -9.89
C LYS A 17 2.82 1.32 -11.08
N LEU A 18 4.01 1.39 -11.66
CA LEU A 18 4.47 0.48 -12.72
C LEU A 18 5.45 -0.53 -12.13
N LEU A 19 5.33 -1.78 -12.54
CA LEU A 19 6.38 -2.79 -12.47
C LEU A 19 6.56 -3.39 -13.85
N VAL A 20 7.76 -3.31 -14.41
CA VAL A 20 8.20 -4.14 -15.53
C VAL A 20 9.20 -5.13 -14.98
N ALA A 21 8.99 -6.40 -15.22
CA ALA A 21 9.83 -7.46 -14.66
C ALA A 21 10.07 -8.60 -15.67
N ASP A 22 11.23 -9.21 -15.54
CA ASP A 22 11.54 -10.50 -16.13
C ASP A 22 11.00 -11.60 -15.21
N VAL A 23 10.11 -12.41 -15.74
CA VAL A 23 9.41 -13.47 -15.03
C VAL A 23 9.88 -14.82 -15.54
N ALA A 24 10.40 -15.66 -14.63
CA ALA A 24 10.79 -17.03 -14.93
C ALA A 24 10.28 -17.93 -13.79
N ALA A 25 9.33 -18.80 -14.11
CA ALA A 25 8.65 -19.67 -13.13
C ALA A 25 8.16 -18.91 -11.88
N GLU A 26 8.87 -19.05 -10.76
CA GLU A 26 8.53 -18.42 -9.48
C GLU A 26 9.29 -17.10 -9.25
N GLU A 27 10.29 -16.82 -10.08
CA GLU A 27 11.18 -15.67 -9.89
C GLU A 27 10.63 -14.44 -10.63
N VAL A 28 10.64 -13.30 -9.95
CA VAL A 28 10.31 -11.99 -10.50
C VAL A 28 11.52 -11.08 -10.31
N ARG A 29 12.16 -10.71 -11.41
CA ARG A 29 13.27 -9.76 -11.41
C ARG A 29 12.82 -8.42 -11.96
N PRO A 30 12.66 -7.39 -11.10
CA PRO A 30 12.29 -6.06 -11.55
C PRO A 30 13.30 -5.48 -12.53
N VAL A 31 12.83 -4.99 -13.67
CA VAL A 31 13.59 -4.24 -14.67
C VAL A 31 13.45 -2.74 -14.42
N ILE A 32 12.21 -2.31 -14.11
CA ILE A 32 11.90 -0.95 -13.72
C ILE A 32 10.70 -0.93 -12.77
N GLU A 33 10.76 -0.05 -11.79
CA GLU A 33 9.64 0.28 -10.92
C GLU A 33 9.49 1.79 -10.86
N GLU A 34 8.28 2.26 -11.13
CA GLU A 34 7.92 3.66 -11.02
C GLU A 34 6.65 3.84 -10.20
N SER A 35 6.52 5.02 -9.59
CA SER A 35 5.32 5.43 -8.89
C SER A 35 5.08 6.91 -9.11
N ARG A 36 3.87 7.26 -9.59
CA ARG A 36 3.42 8.65 -9.72
C ARG A 36 2.16 8.86 -8.91
N GLN A 37 2.10 9.96 -8.19
CA GLN A 37 0.95 10.28 -7.37
C GLN A 37 -0.09 11.01 -8.22
N THR A 38 -1.27 10.40 -8.37
CA THR A 38 -2.39 10.95 -9.16
C THR A 38 -3.56 11.42 -8.30
N ARG A 39 -3.57 11.02 -7.00
CA ARG A 39 -4.61 11.38 -6.03
C ARG A 39 -6.03 11.05 -6.51
N LEU A 40 -6.20 9.89 -7.15
CA LEU A 40 -7.50 9.45 -7.68
C LEU A 40 -8.61 9.51 -6.61
N GLY A 41 -8.29 9.27 -5.34
CA GLY A 41 -9.22 9.34 -4.23
C GLY A 41 -9.46 10.73 -3.65
N GLN A 42 -8.93 11.80 -4.26
CA GLN A 42 -9.16 13.16 -3.75
C GLN A 42 -10.62 13.59 -3.95
N GLY A 43 -11.28 14.01 -2.86
CA GLY A 43 -12.69 14.41 -2.87
C GLY A 43 -13.66 13.23 -3.10
N PHE A 44 -13.20 12.01 -2.87
CA PHE A 44 -13.96 10.78 -3.15
C PHE A 44 -14.87 10.35 -2.00
N TYR A 45 -14.38 10.43 -0.75
CA TYR A 45 -15.00 9.70 0.36
C TYR A 45 -16.30 10.30 0.89
N GLU A 46 -16.66 11.53 0.52
CA GLU A 46 -17.96 12.12 0.83
C GLU A 46 -19.04 11.68 -0.15
N THR A 47 -18.72 11.65 -1.44
CA THR A 47 -19.70 11.42 -2.53
C THR A 47 -19.61 10.03 -3.16
N HIS A 48 -18.53 9.29 -2.90
CA HIS A 48 -18.15 8.07 -3.63
C HIS A 48 -18.03 8.27 -5.15
N GLN A 49 -17.80 9.51 -5.59
CA GLN A 49 -17.62 9.86 -7.00
C GLN A 49 -16.17 10.28 -7.27
N LEU A 50 -15.53 9.59 -8.21
CA LEU A 50 -14.21 9.99 -8.71
C LEU A 50 -14.31 11.31 -9.45
N GLN A 51 -13.40 12.24 -9.16
CA GLN A 51 -13.43 13.57 -9.71
C GLN A 51 -12.79 13.61 -11.12
N PRO A 52 -13.31 14.44 -12.04
CA PRO A 52 -12.82 14.49 -13.44
C PRO A 52 -11.33 14.79 -13.56
N GLY A 53 -10.79 15.74 -12.77
CA GLY A 53 -9.37 16.10 -12.78
C GLY A 53 -8.44 14.94 -12.40
N PRO A 54 -8.63 14.29 -11.23
CA PRO A 54 -7.94 13.06 -10.85
C PRO A 54 -8.07 11.91 -11.85
N ILE A 55 -9.26 11.72 -12.47
CA ILE A 55 -9.46 10.71 -13.53
C ILE A 55 -8.54 11.02 -14.73
N ALA A 56 -8.60 12.25 -15.24
CA ALA A 56 -7.80 12.66 -16.41
C ALA A 56 -6.30 12.48 -16.14
N HIS A 57 -5.80 12.99 -15.01
CA HIS A 57 -4.40 12.83 -14.63
C HIS A 57 -3.99 11.36 -14.44
N THR A 58 -4.87 10.53 -13.88
CA THR A 58 -4.61 9.08 -13.75
C THR A 58 -4.49 8.42 -15.12
N ALA A 59 -5.37 8.74 -16.06
CA ALA A 59 -5.34 8.20 -17.43
C ALA A 59 -4.06 8.62 -18.19
N GLU A 60 -3.60 9.86 -18.04
CA GLU A 60 -2.33 10.33 -18.60
C GLU A 60 -1.14 9.54 -18.04
N VAL A 61 -1.07 9.35 -16.71
CA VAL A 61 0.02 8.61 -16.08
C VAL A 61 0.01 7.14 -16.52
N VAL A 62 -1.17 6.53 -16.66
CA VAL A 62 -1.29 5.15 -17.15
C VAL A 62 -0.83 5.04 -18.61
N ALA A 63 -1.14 6.02 -19.46
CA ALA A 63 -0.67 6.06 -20.84
C ALA A 63 0.86 6.17 -20.90
N ASP A 64 1.47 7.04 -20.07
CA ASP A 64 2.93 7.17 -19.96
C ASP A 64 3.57 5.84 -19.52
N PHE A 65 3.03 5.20 -18.50
CA PHE A 65 3.55 3.91 -18.01
C PHE A 65 3.37 2.78 -19.03
N THR A 66 2.28 2.83 -19.80
CA THR A 66 2.09 1.89 -20.91
C THR A 66 3.17 2.07 -21.99
N ARG A 67 3.51 3.32 -22.33
CA ARG A 67 4.61 3.63 -23.26
C ARG A 67 5.95 3.13 -22.70
N THR A 68 6.28 3.45 -21.43
CA THR A 68 7.48 2.96 -20.76
C THR A 68 7.57 1.43 -20.77
N ALA A 69 6.47 0.73 -20.49
CA ALA A 69 6.45 -0.73 -20.53
C ALA A 69 6.74 -1.29 -21.94
N ARG A 70 6.20 -0.68 -22.99
CA ARG A 70 6.47 -1.04 -24.39
C ARG A 70 7.93 -0.77 -24.78
N GLU A 71 8.50 0.38 -24.40
CA GLU A 71 9.91 0.74 -24.60
C GLU A 71 10.86 -0.25 -23.88
N LYS A 72 10.41 -0.84 -22.79
CA LYS A 72 11.14 -1.92 -22.09
C LYS A 72 10.87 -3.31 -22.66
N ASN A 73 10.21 -3.41 -23.82
CA ASN A 73 9.89 -4.67 -24.51
C ASN A 73 9.04 -5.64 -23.66
N ALA A 74 8.11 -5.13 -22.84
CA ALA A 74 7.14 -5.98 -22.18
C ALA A 74 6.18 -6.58 -23.20
N VAL A 75 6.10 -7.92 -23.26
CA VAL A 75 5.23 -8.65 -24.20
C VAL A 75 3.76 -8.65 -23.76
N SER A 76 3.51 -8.36 -22.49
CA SER A 76 2.16 -8.16 -21.97
C SER A 76 2.15 -7.03 -20.93
N ILE A 77 1.06 -6.27 -20.92
CA ILE A 77 0.82 -5.16 -20.00
C ILE A 77 -0.57 -5.35 -19.41
N ARG A 78 -0.65 -5.48 -18.08
CA ARG A 78 -1.92 -5.56 -17.35
C ARG A 78 -2.14 -4.26 -16.60
N ILE A 79 -3.32 -3.67 -16.72
CA ILE A 79 -3.74 -2.51 -15.93
C ILE A 79 -4.80 -2.99 -14.94
N ILE A 80 -4.53 -2.77 -13.65
CA ILE A 80 -5.45 -3.11 -12.55
C ILE A 80 -5.81 -1.87 -11.77
N ALA A 81 -7.03 -1.80 -11.26
CA ALA A 81 -7.49 -0.74 -10.39
C ALA A 81 -8.07 -1.31 -9.09
N THR A 82 -7.84 -0.62 -7.99
CA THR A 82 -8.13 -1.12 -6.64
C THR A 82 -9.18 -0.28 -5.92
N SER A 83 -9.03 -0.04 -4.62
CA SER A 83 -10.05 0.47 -3.71
C SER A 83 -10.88 1.65 -4.24
N ALA A 84 -10.28 2.76 -4.68
CA ALA A 84 -11.06 3.93 -5.12
C ALA A 84 -11.95 3.61 -6.34
N ALA A 85 -11.43 2.87 -7.33
CA ALA A 85 -12.19 2.45 -8.50
C ALA A 85 -13.28 1.44 -8.15
N ARG A 86 -12.99 0.53 -7.21
CA ARG A 86 -13.91 -0.50 -6.73
C ARG A 86 -15.10 0.06 -5.97
N ASP A 87 -14.85 1.08 -5.13
CA ASP A 87 -15.85 1.69 -4.26
C ASP A 87 -16.63 2.85 -4.95
N ALA A 88 -16.23 3.25 -6.18
CA ALA A 88 -16.80 4.37 -6.89
C ALA A 88 -18.18 4.08 -7.47
N VAL A 89 -19.04 5.10 -7.53
CA VAL A 89 -20.33 5.04 -8.24
C VAL A 89 -20.18 5.27 -9.76
N ASN A 90 -19.04 5.86 -10.17
CA ASN A 90 -18.71 6.18 -11.57
C ASN A 90 -17.42 5.50 -12.08
N PRO A 91 -17.18 4.20 -11.83
CA PRO A 91 -15.91 3.56 -12.17
C PRO A 91 -15.67 3.50 -13.70
N ARG A 92 -16.75 3.52 -14.51
CA ARG A 92 -16.66 3.53 -15.97
C ARG A 92 -15.98 4.75 -16.52
N GLU A 93 -16.19 5.92 -15.92
CA GLU A 93 -15.52 7.15 -16.35
C GLU A 93 -13.99 7.02 -16.29
N LEU A 94 -13.47 6.37 -15.23
CA LEU A 94 -12.04 6.08 -15.08
C LEU A 94 -11.56 5.04 -16.11
N THR A 95 -12.26 3.90 -16.21
CA THR A 95 -11.83 2.81 -17.11
C THR A 95 -11.84 3.25 -18.57
N ASP A 96 -12.87 3.99 -18.99
CA ASP A 96 -12.99 4.51 -20.35
C ASP A 96 -11.92 5.59 -20.62
N ALA A 97 -11.60 6.44 -19.65
CA ALA A 97 -10.52 7.43 -19.80
C ALA A 97 -9.16 6.73 -19.96
N ILE A 98 -8.88 5.70 -19.16
CA ILE A 98 -7.65 4.92 -19.25
C ILE A 98 -7.59 4.19 -20.61
N GLU A 99 -8.66 3.54 -21.03
CA GLU A 99 -8.70 2.80 -22.31
C GLU A 99 -8.49 3.74 -23.50
N ARG A 100 -9.11 4.92 -23.50
CA ARG A 100 -8.88 5.94 -24.56
C ARG A 100 -7.42 6.44 -24.58
N ALA A 101 -6.80 6.61 -23.41
CA ALA A 101 -5.43 7.15 -23.32
C ALA A 101 -4.34 6.11 -23.59
N SER A 102 -4.52 4.86 -23.18
CA SER A 102 -3.50 3.80 -23.22
C SER A 102 -3.71 2.77 -24.33
N GLY A 103 -4.96 2.64 -24.83
CA GLY A 103 -5.40 1.57 -25.74
C GLY A 103 -5.59 0.22 -25.03
N LEU A 104 -5.58 0.16 -23.70
CA LEU A 104 -5.68 -1.06 -22.91
C LEU A 104 -6.83 -1.00 -21.92
N LYS A 105 -7.49 -2.13 -21.73
CA LYS A 105 -8.56 -2.27 -20.72
C LYS A 105 -8.03 -2.34 -19.32
N THR A 106 -8.79 -1.80 -18.38
CA THR A 106 -8.49 -1.83 -16.94
C THR A 106 -9.37 -2.87 -16.26
N GLU A 107 -8.74 -3.74 -15.46
CA GLU A 107 -9.43 -4.68 -14.59
C GLU A 107 -9.60 -4.08 -13.19
N ILE A 108 -10.83 -3.91 -12.71
CA ILE A 108 -11.10 -3.54 -11.31
C ILE A 108 -11.13 -4.82 -10.49
N ILE A 109 -10.16 -4.99 -9.58
CA ILE A 109 -10.02 -6.19 -8.78
C ILE A 109 -10.79 -6.12 -7.45
N THR A 110 -11.27 -7.26 -6.97
CA THR A 110 -11.89 -7.38 -5.64
C THR A 110 -10.84 -7.25 -4.54
N GLY A 111 -11.25 -6.84 -3.33
CA GLY A 111 -10.36 -6.80 -2.17
C GLY A 111 -9.76 -8.17 -1.82
N ALA A 112 -10.52 -9.25 -2.04
CA ALA A 112 -10.03 -10.62 -1.84
C ALA A 112 -8.88 -10.97 -2.81
N ARG A 113 -8.98 -10.56 -4.08
CA ARG A 113 -7.92 -10.78 -5.07
C ARG A 113 -6.71 -9.88 -4.80
N GLU A 114 -6.95 -8.64 -4.40
CA GLU A 114 -5.90 -7.72 -3.97
C GLU A 114 -5.08 -8.33 -2.82
N ALA A 115 -5.74 -8.78 -1.75
CA ALA A 115 -5.11 -9.44 -0.62
C ALA A 115 -4.37 -10.74 -1.01
N ASP A 116 -4.94 -11.55 -1.92
CA ASP A 116 -4.27 -12.75 -2.43
C ASP A 116 -2.96 -12.42 -3.14
N TRP A 117 -2.98 -11.43 -4.03
CA TRP A 117 -1.78 -10.99 -4.72
C TRP A 117 -0.75 -10.34 -3.80
N VAL A 118 -1.19 -9.59 -2.79
CA VAL A 118 -0.27 -9.05 -1.76
C VAL A 118 0.43 -10.19 -1.03
N PHE A 119 -0.31 -11.20 -0.57
CA PHE A 119 0.27 -12.36 0.10
C PHE A 119 1.31 -13.08 -0.78
N ARG A 120 0.91 -13.44 -2.00
CA ARG A 120 1.79 -14.13 -2.96
C ARG A 120 3.00 -13.27 -3.35
N GLY A 121 2.83 -11.94 -3.43
CA GLY A 121 3.91 -11.01 -3.70
C GLY A 121 4.94 -10.96 -2.56
N VAL A 122 4.49 -10.83 -1.31
CA VAL A 122 5.37 -10.84 -0.12
C VAL A 122 6.06 -12.19 0.02
N ALA A 123 5.34 -13.29 -0.22
CA ALA A 123 5.88 -14.66 -0.15
C ALA A 123 6.97 -14.97 -1.20
N THR A 124 7.18 -14.11 -2.22
CA THR A 124 8.35 -14.23 -3.10
C THR A 124 9.68 -13.95 -2.38
N ASN A 125 9.65 -13.37 -1.18
CA ASN A 125 10.82 -13.25 -0.32
C ASN A 125 10.90 -14.49 0.59
N ALA A 126 11.82 -15.42 0.27
CA ALA A 126 11.98 -16.68 1.00
C ALA A 126 12.26 -16.50 2.49
N ALA A 127 12.97 -15.45 2.89
CA ALA A 127 13.26 -15.17 4.30
C ALA A 127 12.00 -14.80 5.09
N LEU A 128 11.04 -14.09 4.47
CA LEU A 128 9.75 -13.80 5.09
C LEU A 128 8.83 -15.03 5.05
N ALA A 129 8.80 -15.75 3.94
CA ALA A 129 7.93 -16.94 3.77
C ALA A 129 8.25 -18.09 4.73
N ALA A 130 9.44 -18.09 5.36
CA ALA A 130 9.86 -19.13 6.30
C ALA A 130 9.13 -19.11 7.66
N SER A 131 8.36 -18.07 7.96
CA SER A 131 7.66 -17.90 9.23
C SER A 131 6.20 -17.51 9.02
N PRO A 132 5.30 -17.74 10.00
CA PRO A 132 3.96 -17.17 9.96
C PRO A 132 4.00 -15.64 9.90
N LEU A 133 3.21 -15.05 9.02
CA LEU A 133 3.18 -13.61 8.75
C LEU A 133 1.78 -13.05 8.98
N LEU A 134 1.68 -11.92 9.69
CA LEU A 134 0.59 -10.97 9.51
C LEU A 134 1.08 -9.86 8.59
N ILE A 135 0.56 -9.80 7.37
CA ILE A 135 0.90 -8.79 6.38
C ILE A 135 -0.15 -7.68 6.42
N LEU A 136 0.32 -6.43 6.44
CA LEU A 136 -0.49 -5.24 6.27
C LEU A 136 -0.08 -4.52 4.98
N ASP A 137 -1.02 -4.36 4.07
CA ASP A 137 -0.87 -3.41 2.95
C ASP A 137 -1.74 -2.18 3.21
N VAL A 138 -1.11 -1.14 3.72
CA VAL A 138 -1.81 0.13 4.02
C VAL A 138 -1.86 0.97 2.76
N GLY A 139 -3.01 0.90 2.08
CA GLY A 139 -3.32 1.67 0.89
C GLY A 139 -3.88 3.06 1.17
N GLY A 140 -4.32 3.76 0.12
CA GLY A 140 -4.99 5.05 0.25
C GLY A 140 -6.44 4.94 0.74
N GLY A 141 -7.15 3.92 0.30
CA GLY A 141 -8.58 3.71 0.56
C GLY A 141 -8.91 2.54 1.46
N SER A 142 -8.10 1.48 1.41
CA SER A 142 -8.25 0.26 2.19
C SER A 142 -6.94 -0.15 2.84
N THR A 143 -7.03 -1.09 3.77
CA THR A 143 -5.91 -1.81 4.35
C THR A 143 -6.24 -3.30 4.33
N GLU A 144 -5.37 -4.07 3.70
CA GLU A 144 -5.46 -5.51 3.67
C GLU A 144 -4.72 -6.11 4.88
N PHE A 145 -5.45 -6.92 5.67
CA PHE A 145 -4.90 -7.74 6.74
C PHE A 145 -4.86 -9.18 6.25
N ILE A 146 -3.67 -9.78 6.20
CA ILE A 146 -3.47 -11.09 5.60
C ILE A 146 -2.59 -11.92 6.50
N LEU A 147 -3.11 -13.06 6.96
CA LEU A 147 -2.38 -14.01 7.80
C LEU A 147 -2.11 -15.27 6.99
N GLY A 148 -0.90 -15.78 7.09
CA GLY A 148 -0.51 -17.02 6.41
C GLY A 148 0.93 -17.41 6.65
N HIS A 149 1.31 -18.58 6.12
CA HIS A 149 2.66 -19.13 6.24
C HIS A 149 3.06 -19.84 4.94
N GLY A 150 4.27 -19.60 4.47
CA GLY A 150 4.75 -20.20 3.24
C GLY A 150 3.88 -19.80 2.04
N ARG A 151 3.09 -20.76 1.53
CA ARG A 151 2.13 -20.57 0.43
C ARG A 151 0.67 -20.61 0.87
N GLU A 152 0.42 -20.88 2.14
CA GLU A 152 -0.92 -21.04 2.69
C GLU A 152 -1.37 -19.76 3.38
N LYS A 153 -2.52 -19.27 2.96
CA LYS A 153 -3.17 -18.10 3.52
C LYS A 153 -4.34 -18.57 4.39
N THR A 154 -4.28 -18.28 5.69
CA THR A 154 -5.31 -18.67 6.66
C THR A 154 -6.37 -17.59 6.87
N PHE A 155 -6.01 -16.31 6.61
CA PHE A 155 -6.93 -15.19 6.70
C PHE A 155 -6.57 -14.13 5.68
N ALA A 156 -7.58 -13.48 5.09
CA ALA A 156 -7.41 -12.27 4.30
C ALA A 156 -8.68 -11.43 4.32
N HIS A 157 -8.56 -10.15 4.65
CA HIS A 157 -9.68 -9.22 4.59
C HIS A 157 -9.18 -7.82 4.23
N SER A 158 -9.96 -7.11 3.42
CA SER A 158 -9.72 -5.72 3.04
C SER A 158 -10.69 -4.83 3.82
N PHE A 159 -10.16 -4.05 4.77
CA PHE A 159 -10.96 -3.12 5.57
C PHE A 159 -10.97 -1.73 4.94
N ARG A 160 -12.07 -1.00 5.13
CA ARG A 160 -12.24 0.39 4.67
C ARG A 160 -11.45 1.38 5.53
N LEU A 161 -10.16 1.14 5.65
CA LEU A 161 -9.17 1.90 6.41
C LEU A 161 -8.01 2.25 5.49
N GLY A 162 -7.78 3.52 5.19
CA GLY A 162 -6.72 3.92 4.27
C GLY A 162 -6.22 5.33 4.55
N THR A 163 -5.02 5.63 4.06
CA THR A 163 -4.35 6.89 4.40
C THR A 163 -5.05 8.13 3.85
N VAL A 164 -5.59 8.08 2.64
CA VAL A 164 -6.34 9.18 2.02
C VAL A 164 -7.73 9.27 2.65
N ARG A 165 -8.39 8.12 2.87
CA ARG A 165 -9.70 8.05 3.54
C ARG A 165 -9.68 8.72 4.92
N LEU A 166 -8.64 8.43 5.73
CA LEU A 166 -8.49 9.05 7.05
C LEU A 166 -8.16 10.53 6.96
N LEU A 167 -7.32 10.92 6.01
CA LEU A 167 -6.93 12.31 5.82
C LEU A 167 -8.13 13.18 5.43
N GLU A 168 -9.04 12.69 4.58
CA GLU A 168 -10.27 13.39 4.22
C GLU A 168 -11.28 13.42 5.37
N LYS A 169 -11.40 12.31 6.12
CA LYS A 169 -12.31 12.25 7.28
C LYS A 169 -11.85 13.11 8.44
N PHE A 170 -10.55 13.23 8.65
CA PHE A 170 -9.91 13.99 9.73
C PHE A 170 -8.86 14.92 9.13
N PRO A 171 -9.27 15.98 8.41
CA PRO A 171 -8.33 16.92 7.81
C PRO A 171 -7.57 17.67 8.93
N PRO A 172 -6.24 17.50 9.04
CA PRO A 172 -5.51 18.14 10.11
C PRO A 172 -5.22 19.60 9.80
N ALA A 173 -5.10 20.41 10.85
CA ALA A 173 -4.47 21.72 10.79
C ALA A 173 -2.99 21.62 10.38
N ASP A 174 -2.34 22.73 10.10
CA ASP A 174 -0.91 22.77 9.77
C ASP A 174 -0.13 23.74 10.68
N PRO A 175 0.60 23.23 11.69
CA PRO A 175 0.81 21.82 12.02
C PRO A 175 -0.42 21.15 12.66
N PRO A 176 -0.51 19.81 12.58
CA PRO A 176 -1.58 19.05 13.23
C PRO A 176 -1.57 19.22 14.75
N THR A 177 -2.76 19.22 15.35
CA THR A 177 -2.94 19.32 16.79
C THR A 177 -3.02 17.94 17.46
N GLU A 178 -2.76 17.91 18.77
CA GLU A 178 -2.93 16.68 19.57
C GLU A 178 -4.40 16.22 19.65
N ALA A 179 -5.36 17.14 19.58
CA ALA A 179 -6.78 16.81 19.57
C ALA A 179 -7.18 16.09 18.27
N GLU A 180 -6.69 16.55 17.13
CA GLU A 180 -6.91 15.91 15.82
C GLU A 180 -6.27 14.51 15.75
N PHE A 181 -5.04 14.39 16.29
CA PHE A 181 -4.41 13.06 16.43
C PHE A 181 -5.31 12.13 17.25
N ARG A 182 -5.74 12.54 18.45
CA ARG A 182 -6.58 11.71 19.31
C ARG A 182 -7.91 11.35 18.66
N ALA A 183 -8.55 12.28 17.96
CA ALA A 183 -9.78 12.01 17.25
C ALA A 183 -9.60 10.93 16.17
N CYS A 184 -8.57 11.05 15.36
CA CYS A 184 -8.23 10.06 14.33
C CYS A 184 -7.85 8.69 14.94
N ARG A 185 -7.01 8.67 15.98
CA ARG A 185 -6.59 7.45 16.69
C ARG A 185 -7.75 6.71 17.34
N ASN A 186 -8.67 7.45 18.00
CA ASN A 186 -9.86 6.89 18.62
C ASN A 186 -10.79 6.27 17.57
N TRP A 187 -10.97 6.95 16.43
CA TRP A 187 -11.79 6.41 15.35
C TRP A 187 -11.22 5.10 14.81
N VAL A 188 -9.89 5.02 14.62
CA VAL A 188 -9.21 3.78 14.18
C VAL A 188 -9.36 2.68 15.22
N GLY A 189 -9.24 2.99 16.52
CA GLY A 189 -9.48 2.03 17.59
C GLY A 189 -10.91 1.48 17.59
N ASN A 190 -11.90 2.35 17.43
CA ASN A 190 -13.31 1.92 17.33
C ASN A 190 -13.55 1.02 16.11
N LEU A 191 -12.96 1.34 14.96
CA LEU A 191 -13.05 0.49 13.78
C LEU A 191 -12.38 -0.88 14.03
N PHE A 192 -11.25 -0.91 14.72
CA PHE A 192 -10.62 -2.18 15.08
C PHE A 192 -11.53 -3.03 15.97
N GLN A 193 -12.12 -2.45 17.00
CA GLN A 193 -13.02 -3.17 17.89
C GLN A 193 -14.29 -3.67 17.16
N ALA A 194 -14.85 -2.86 16.26
CA ALA A 194 -16.11 -3.19 15.59
C ALA A 194 -15.92 -4.16 14.41
N GLU A 195 -14.85 -4.04 13.65
CA GLU A 195 -14.70 -4.73 12.37
C GLU A 195 -13.50 -5.68 12.31
N VAL A 196 -12.32 -5.28 12.85
CA VAL A 196 -11.09 -6.05 12.68
C VAL A 196 -10.97 -7.16 13.71
N TRP A 197 -11.15 -6.85 14.99
CA TRP A 197 -11.06 -7.79 16.09
C TRP A 197 -11.94 -9.03 15.93
N PRO A 198 -13.25 -8.91 15.62
CA PRO A 198 -14.11 -10.08 15.50
C PRO A 198 -13.66 -11.06 14.44
N LEU A 199 -13.01 -10.59 13.39
CA LEU A 199 -12.55 -11.43 12.28
C LEU A 199 -11.12 -11.92 12.45
N LEU A 200 -10.20 -11.07 12.88
CA LEU A 200 -8.76 -11.36 12.91
C LEU A 200 -8.33 -12.07 14.21
N ASP A 201 -8.83 -11.65 15.38
CA ASP A 201 -8.32 -12.12 16.67
C ASP A 201 -8.46 -13.64 16.88
N PRO A 202 -9.59 -14.30 16.53
CA PRO A 202 -9.71 -15.75 16.67
C PRO A 202 -8.63 -16.52 15.89
N VAL A 203 -8.34 -16.06 14.66
CA VAL A 203 -7.34 -16.70 13.78
C VAL A 203 -5.94 -16.37 14.28
N LEU A 204 -5.68 -15.13 14.67
CA LEU A 204 -4.39 -14.69 15.19
C LEU A 204 -3.99 -15.44 16.48
N ARG A 205 -4.95 -15.64 17.40
CA ARG A 205 -4.73 -16.43 18.63
C ARG A 205 -4.45 -17.90 18.31
N HIS A 206 -5.12 -18.48 17.31
CA HIS A 206 -4.87 -19.84 16.88
C HIS A 206 -3.44 -20.01 16.36
N GLU A 207 -3.05 -19.15 15.43
CA GLU A 207 -1.71 -19.20 14.82
C GLU A 207 -0.58 -18.90 15.83
N ARG A 208 -0.80 -18.02 16.80
CA ARG A 208 0.17 -17.75 17.88
C ARG A 208 0.48 -18.95 18.76
N LYS A 209 -0.43 -19.93 18.87
CA LYS A 209 -0.16 -21.19 19.59
C LYS A 209 0.83 -22.07 18.84
N ALA A 210 0.89 -21.93 17.51
CA ALA A 210 1.81 -22.70 16.67
C ALA A 210 3.20 -22.05 16.57
N GLY A 211 3.32 -20.75 16.87
CA GLY A 211 4.61 -20.06 16.82
C GLY A 211 4.54 -18.54 16.85
N CYS A 212 5.69 -17.90 16.70
CA CYS A 212 5.79 -16.46 16.63
C CYS A 212 5.36 -15.95 15.24
N ILE A 213 4.40 -15.03 15.21
CA ILE A 213 3.95 -14.38 13.98
C ILE A 213 4.74 -13.09 13.78
N GLN A 214 5.32 -12.91 12.59
CA GLN A 214 5.99 -11.67 12.23
C GLN A 214 5.00 -10.68 11.61
N LEU A 215 5.03 -9.41 12.05
CA LEU A 215 4.30 -8.34 11.39
C LEU A 215 5.12 -7.82 10.21
N VAL A 216 4.53 -7.84 9.02
CA VAL A 216 5.14 -7.34 7.78
C VAL A 216 4.27 -6.24 7.20
N GLY A 217 4.86 -5.07 6.96
CA GLY A 217 4.20 -3.98 6.27
C GLY A 217 4.65 -3.88 4.81
N THR A 218 3.72 -3.69 3.90
CA THR A 218 4.03 -3.38 2.50
C THR A 218 3.37 -2.07 2.07
N GLY A 219 3.71 -1.60 0.88
CA GLY A 219 3.16 -0.39 0.32
C GLY A 219 4.00 0.87 0.53
N GLY A 220 3.36 2.03 0.33
CA GLY A 220 4.08 3.31 0.28
C GLY A 220 4.48 3.85 1.65
N THR A 221 3.66 3.63 2.67
CA THR A 221 3.92 4.14 4.03
C THR A 221 5.17 3.51 4.62
N THR A 222 5.27 2.18 4.62
CA THR A 222 6.40 1.45 5.19
C THR A 222 7.69 1.73 4.44
N SER A 223 7.64 1.81 3.12
CA SER A 223 8.81 2.19 2.31
C SER A 223 9.33 3.60 2.66
N ILE A 224 8.43 4.56 2.93
CA ILE A 224 8.82 5.91 3.37
C ILE A 224 9.39 5.87 4.79
N LEU A 225 8.77 5.17 5.73
CA LEU A 225 9.28 5.04 7.10
C LEU A 225 10.68 4.41 7.12
N ALA A 226 10.93 3.37 6.32
CA ALA A 226 12.27 2.79 6.18
C ALA A 226 13.27 3.80 5.59
N ARG A 227 12.86 4.57 4.57
CA ARG A 227 13.73 5.59 3.99
C ARG A 227 14.06 6.71 4.98
N ILE A 228 13.11 7.14 5.79
CA ILE A 228 13.34 8.12 6.86
C ILE A 228 14.30 7.55 7.90
N GLU A 229 14.07 6.32 8.36
CA GLU A 229 14.91 5.64 9.35
C GLU A 229 16.35 5.50 8.88
N LYS A 230 16.54 5.15 7.61
CA LYS A 230 17.87 4.98 6.99
C LYS A 230 18.40 6.25 6.33
N LYS A 231 17.65 7.37 6.35
CA LYS A 231 17.99 8.65 5.69
C LYS A 231 18.33 8.48 4.20
N LEU A 232 17.54 7.68 3.48
CA LEU A 232 17.79 7.36 2.06
C LEU A 232 17.23 8.46 1.14
N ASP A 233 18.09 9.15 0.42
CA ASP A 233 17.67 10.14 -0.58
C ASP A 233 17.04 9.50 -1.82
N ARG A 234 17.46 8.26 -2.15
CA ARG A 234 16.96 7.48 -3.27
C ARG A 234 16.32 6.18 -2.80
N TYR A 235 15.47 5.60 -3.64
CA TYR A 235 14.91 4.28 -3.40
C TYR A 235 16.01 3.22 -3.51
N ASP A 236 16.17 2.45 -2.45
CA ASP A 236 17.12 1.34 -2.35
C ASP A 236 16.37 0.16 -1.74
N ARG A 237 15.99 -0.80 -2.60
CA ARG A 237 15.16 -1.95 -2.20
C ARG A 237 15.80 -2.75 -1.07
N GLU A 238 17.07 -3.07 -1.19
CA GLU A 238 17.79 -3.92 -0.23
C GLU A 238 17.79 -3.28 1.15
N LYS A 239 18.17 -2.00 1.23
CA LYS A 239 18.16 -1.26 2.49
C LYS A 239 16.76 -1.11 3.07
N ILE A 240 15.73 -0.97 2.23
CA ILE A 240 14.35 -0.89 2.67
C ILE A 240 13.88 -2.25 3.22
N GLU A 241 14.10 -3.36 2.49
CA GLU A 241 13.64 -4.70 2.88
C GLU A 241 14.40 -5.26 4.10
N THR A 242 15.62 -4.79 4.36
CA THR A 242 16.39 -5.16 5.55
C THR A 242 16.08 -4.30 6.78
N THR A 243 15.21 -3.28 6.65
CA THR A 243 14.82 -2.42 7.76
C THR A 243 13.77 -3.12 8.63
N VAL A 244 14.03 -3.14 9.93
CA VAL A 244 13.07 -3.54 10.96
C VAL A 244 12.83 -2.32 11.87
N LEU A 245 11.58 -1.98 12.10
CA LEU A 245 11.18 -0.87 12.95
C LEU A 245 10.54 -1.41 14.23
N SER A 246 11.09 -1.07 15.38
CA SER A 246 10.43 -1.39 16.65
C SER A 246 9.18 -0.50 16.84
N ARG A 247 8.28 -0.93 17.74
CA ARG A 247 7.09 -0.14 18.09
C ARG A 247 7.48 1.26 18.60
N GLU A 248 8.54 1.36 19.40
CA GLU A 248 9.06 2.64 19.92
C GLU A 248 9.54 3.54 18.76
N ARG A 249 10.15 2.96 17.71
CA ARG A 249 10.55 3.73 16.52
C ARG A 249 9.35 4.22 15.72
N ILE A 250 8.32 3.39 15.55
CA ILE A 250 7.06 3.80 14.92
C ILE A 250 6.40 4.94 15.70
N THR A 251 6.32 4.82 17.02
CA THR A 251 5.81 5.88 17.92
C THR A 251 6.63 7.17 17.80
N ALA A 252 7.96 7.07 17.77
CA ALA A 252 8.82 8.24 17.61
C ALA A 252 8.62 8.93 16.24
N HIS A 253 8.50 8.16 15.15
CA HIS A 253 8.17 8.71 13.82
C HIS A 253 6.80 9.39 13.82
N ARG A 254 5.77 8.77 14.41
CA ARG A 254 4.46 9.38 14.53
C ARG A 254 4.52 10.70 15.31
N GLN A 255 5.16 10.73 16.47
CA GLN A 255 5.31 11.93 17.28
C GLN A 255 6.03 13.06 16.53
N GLN A 256 7.11 12.74 15.82
CA GLN A 256 7.82 13.71 15.01
C GLN A 256 6.95 14.27 13.89
N LEU A 257 6.32 13.39 13.11
CA LEU A 257 5.54 13.77 11.93
C LEU A 257 4.30 14.60 12.28
N TRP A 258 3.62 14.24 13.38
CA TRP A 258 2.41 14.94 13.81
C TRP A 258 2.67 16.32 14.47
N ARG A 259 3.91 16.61 14.86
CA ARG A 259 4.30 17.93 15.40
C ARG A 259 4.77 18.93 14.35
N LEU A 260 5.09 18.44 13.16
CA LEU A 260 5.66 19.27 12.11
C LEU A 260 4.61 19.79 11.12
N PRO A 261 4.71 21.05 10.69
CA PRO A 261 3.92 21.52 9.56
C PRO A 261 4.33 20.81 8.27
N LEU A 262 3.43 20.79 7.28
CA LEU A 262 3.62 20.09 6.01
C LEU A 262 4.93 20.46 5.31
N ALA A 263 5.28 21.75 5.32
CA ALA A 263 6.53 22.24 4.74
C ALA A 263 7.76 21.56 5.35
N LYS A 264 7.81 21.46 6.70
CA LYS A 264 8.91 20.82 7.42
C LYS A 264 8.93 19.30 7.27
N ARG A 265 7.76 18.66 7.16
CA ARG A 265 7.69 17.22 6.86
C ARG A 265 8.32 16.89 5.50
N LYS A 266 8.14 17.76 4.50
CA LYS A 266 8.74 17.61 3.15
C LYS A 266 10.27 17.68 3.14
N GLU A 267 10.88 18.29 4.17
CA GLU A 267 12.34 18.46 4.31
C GLU A 267 13.02 17.27 5.01
N ILE A 268 12.25 16.34 5.62
CA ILE A 268 12.81 15.18 6.32
C ILE A 268 13.57 14.29 5.32
N PRO A 269 14.85 13.94 5.58
CA PRO A 269 15.60 13.01 4.74
C PRO A 269 14.87 11.67 4.61
N GLY A 270 14.72 11.19 3.37
CA GLY A 270 13.95 9.96 3.08
C GLY A 270 12.46 10.19 2.81
N MET A 271 11.90 11.34 3.18
CA MET A 271 10.50 11.65 2.92
C MET A 271 10.23 11.83 1.42
N SER A 272 9.12 11.24 0.95
CA SER A 272 8.54 11.58 -0.34
C SER A 272 7.73 12.87 -0.23
N LYS A 273 8.20 13.96 -0.84
CA LYS A 273 7.55 15.28 -0.73
C LYS A 273 6.06 15.26 -1.08
N LEU A 274 5.70 14.44 -2.06
CA LEU A 274 4.31 14.29 -2.52
C LEU A 274 3.42 13.49 -1.54
N ARG A 275 4.02 12.74 -0.60
CA ARG A 275 3.32 11.91 0.39
C ARG A 275 3.42 12.43 1.81
N ALA A 276 4.00 13.62 2.01
CA ALA A 276 4.20 14.22 3.33
C ALA A 276 2.90 14.59 4.04
N ASP A 277 1.79 14.65 3.34
CA ASP A 277 0.43 14.79 3.88
C ASP A 277 -0.13 13.45 4.41
N VAL A 278 -0.18 12.45 3.55
CA VAL A 278 -0.80 11.14 3.86
C VAL A 278 0.05 10.26 4.80
N ILE A 279 1.31 10.58 5.02
CA ILE A 279 2.18 9.80 5.93
C ILE A 279 1.68 9.85 7.37
N LEU A 280 1.01 10.92 7.79
CA LEU A 280 0.45 11.08 9.13
C LEU A 280 -0.50 9.95 9.48
N THR A 281 -1.47 9.73 8.62
CA THR A 281 -2.48 8.69 8.79
C THR A 281 -1.92 7.30 8.59
N GLY A 282 -0.92 7.16 7.70
CA GLY A 282 -0.25 5.89 7.46
C GLY A 282 0.55 5.39 8.67
N VAL A 283 1.37 6.25 9.29
CA VAL A 283 2.12 5.88 10.50
C VAL A 283 1.19 5.60 11.68
N LEU A 284 0.08 6.36 11.81
CA LEU A 284 -0.93 6.14 12.83
C LEU A 284 -1.58 4.76 12.72
N ILE A 285 -1.90 4.29 11.49
CA ILE A 285 -2.46 2.95 11.28
C ILE A 285 -1.47 1.88 11.77
N TYR A 286 -0.19 1.97 11.39
CA TYR A 286 0.83 0.99 11.84
C TYR A 286 1.03 1.01 13.35
N GLU A 287 1.13 2.20 13.97
CA GLU A 287 1.21 2.34 15.43
C GLU A 287 0.00 1.67 16.09
N ALA A 288 -1.19 1.98 15.63
CA ALA A 288 -2.43 1.43 16.17
C ALA A 288 -2.48 -0.10 16.08
N VAL A 289 -2.08 -0.69 14.94
CA VAL A 289 -2.03 -2.16 14.79
C VAL A 289 -0.99 -2.78 15.73
N MET A 290 0.20 -2.19 15.84
CA MET A 290 1.24 -2.74 16.72
C MET A 290 0.82 -2.69 18.19
N GLU A 291 0.13 -1.64 18.63
CA GLU A 291 -0.41 -1.53 19.99
C GLU A 291 -1.54 -2.52 20.24
N GLU A 292 -2.56 -2.52 19.38
CA GLU A 292 -3.78 -3.32 19.56
C GLU A 292 -3.51 -4.83 19.50
N PHE A 293 -2.67 -5.27 18.58
CA PHE A 293 -2.38 -6.69 18.39
C PHE A 293 -1.07 -7.14 19.04
N GLY A 294 -0.39 -6.26 19.79
CA GLY A 294 0.77 -6.62 20.60
C GLY A 294 2.02 -6.97 19.81
N PHE A 295 2.24 -6.34 18.66
CA PHE A 295 3.48 -6.50 17.90
C PHE A 295 4.55 -5.52 18.37
N THR A 296 5.78 -6.01 18.53
CA THR A 296 6.93 -5.22 18.96
C THR A 296 7.81 -4.75 17.81
N GLU A 297 7.73 -5.45 16.66
CA GLU A 297 8.54 -5.17 15.48
C GLU A 297 7.67 -5.17 14.21
N LEU A 298 8.03 -4.32 13.27
CA LEU A 298 7.49 -4.24 11.91
C LEU A 298 8.62 -4.49 10.91
N ARG A 299 8.53 -5.57 10.14
CA ARG A 299 9.39 -5.84 8.99
C ARG A 299 8.80 -5.22 7.74
N ILE A 300 9.64 -4.89 6.78
CA ILE A 300 9.20 -4.17 5.58
C ILE A 300 9.42 -5.03 4.34
N SER A 301 8.37 -5.12 3.53
CA SER A 301 8.44 -5.71 2.20
C SER A 301 8.13 -4.66 1.14
N THR A 302 8.91 -4.63 0.07
CA THR A 302 8.60 -3.82 -1.11
C THR A 302 7.81 -4.62 -2.16
N ARG A 303 7.57 -5.92 -1.90
CA ARG A 303 6.96 -6.88 -2.80
C ARG A 303 5.47 -7.01 -2.46
N GLY A 304 4.66 -6.11 -3.02
CA GLY A 304 3.20 -6.15 -2.89
C GLY A 304 2.52 -6.85 -4.08
N LEU A 305 1.25 -6.53 -4.29
CA LEU A 305 0.35 -7.15 -5.27
C LEU A 305 0.94 -7.25 -6.70
N ARG A 306 1.75 -6.27 -7.15
CA ARG A 306 2.34 -6.26 -8.51
C ARG A 306 3.28 -7.44 -8.75
N PHE A 307 3.96 -7.94 -7.71
CA PHE A 307 4.86 -9.10 -7.82
C PHE A 307 4.13 -10.41 -8.08
N ALA A 308 2.88 -10.53 -7.64
CA ALA A 308 2.03 -11.66 -7.99
C ALA A 308 1.32 -11.44 -9.33
N ALA A 309 0.74 -10.25 -9.54
CA ALA A 309 -0.03 -9.93 -10.74
C ALA A 309 0.79 -10.01 -12.04
N VAL A 310 2.10 -9.72 -12.01
CA VAL A 310 2.99 -9.80 -13.17
C VAL A 310 3.29 -11.24 -13.62
N ARG A 311 3.02 -12.23 -12.75
CA ARG A 311 3.22 -13.66 -13.04
C ARG A 311 2.03 -14.29 -13.74
N GLU A 312 0.86 -13.70 -13.65
CA GLU A 312 -0.37 -14.14 -14.32
C GLU A 312 -0.53 -13.48 -15.70
#